data_71accb23a48b6615c4ea2e749c95c5e6
#
_entry.id   71accb23a48b6615c4ea2e749c95c5e6
#
_cell.length_a   1.000
_cell.length_b   1.000
_cell.length_c   1.000
_cell.angle_alpha   90.00
_cell.angle_beta   90.00
_cell.angle_gamma   90.00
#
_symmetry.space_group_name_H-M   'P 1'
#
loop_
_entity.id
_entity.type
_entity.pdbx_description
1 polymer ?
#
loop_
_entity_poly.entity_id
_entity_poly.type
_entity_poly.pdbx_seq_one_letter_code
_entity_poly.pdbx_strand_id
1 'polypeptide(L)'
;LINNFYFAYYFLIIGIGYTLIRIIYRHPKDSLTRWQASLTIICSALLALGNSMFVFFHGVQSFLNNRRQSFTGQVNWIEHLNKDTNIFFDNYLIVVIFLSIQALLTIKLYKHFYYKLFALLLLATIIFAFLPFVDQLFNGFSAPQKRWHFILAFNSSILIGLFVKYFKTIRPKTYIYTNLIAQSVIYISSISYNTFLPWLSLVPVVSV
;
A
#
# COMPACT_ATOMS: atom_id res chain seq x y z
N LEU A 1 14.91 -12.39 1.81
CA LEU A 1 14.59 -11.53 2.96
C LEU A 1 15.80 -11.32 3.89
N ILE A 2 16.63 -12.34 4.04
CA ILE A 2 17.74 -12.36 4.99
C ILE A 2 18.82 -11.32 4.65
N ASN A 3 19.01 -11.01 3.37
CA ASN A 3 20.08 -10.12 2.91
C ASN A 3 19.74 -8.62 2.95
N ASN A 4 18.50 -8.25 3.33
CA ASN A 4 18.14 -6.85 3.39
C ASN A 4 17.23 -6.57 4.60
N PHE A 5 17.85 -6.03 5.65
CA PHE A 5 17.19 -5.69 6.91
C PHE A 5 15.96 -4.77 6.73
N TYR A 6 16.05 -3.80 5.82
CA TYR A 6 14.94 -2.87 5.58
C TYR A 6 13.70 -3.58 5.03
N PHE A 7 13.86 -4.48 4.06
CA PHE A 7 12.72 -5.24 3.54
C PHE A 7 12.13 -6.19 4.58
N ALA A 8 12.97 -6.82 5.42
CA ALA A 8 12.49 -7.65 6.51
C ALA A 8 11.63 -6.83 7.50
N TYR A 9 12.08 -5.63 7.85
CA TYR A 9 11.34 -4.71 8.72
C TYR A 9 10.00 -4.28 8.11
N TYR A 10 9.95 -3.93 6.82
CA TYR A 10 8.72 -3.59 6.14
C TYR A 10 7.72 -4.76 6.11
N PHE A 11 8.20 -5.95 5.75
CA PHE A 11 7.35 -7.14 5.75
C PHE A 11 6.83 -7.51 7.14
N LEU A 12 7.62 -7.27 8.18
CA LEU A 12 7.17 -7.47 9.56
C LEU A 12 6.02 -6.53 9.92
N ILE A 13 6.17 -5.23 9.68
CA ILE A 13 5.12 -4.23 9.96
C ILE A 13 3.84 -4.57 9.18
N ILE A 14 3.97 -4.86 7.89
CA ILE A 14 2.83 -5.18 7.03
C ILE A 14 2.18 -6.48 7.49
N GLY A 15 2.99 -7.51 7.78
CA GLY A 15 2.52 -8.81 8.24
C GLY A 15 1.73 -8.69 9.54
N ILE A 16 2.23 -7.93 10.49
CA ILE A 16 1.52 -7.64 11.75
C ILE A 16 0.21 -6.89 11.44
N GLY A 17 0.29 -5.80 10.68
CA GLY A 17 -0.89 -5.00 10.32
C GLY A 17 -1.95 -5.82 9.60
N TYR A 18 -1.57 -6.59 8.58
CA TYR A 18 -2.49 -7.47 7.86
C TYR A 18 -3.11 -8.54 8.76
N THR A 19 -2.30 -9.14 9.63
CA THR A 19 -2.75 -10.15 10.59
C THR A 19 -3.79 -9.59 11.55
N LEU A 20 -3.53 -8.42 12.14
CA LEU A 20 -4.47 -7.75 13.02
C LEU A 20 -5.79 -7.44 12.30
N ILE A 21 -5.72 -6.91 11.08
CA ILE A 21 -6.91 -6.66 10.27
C ILE A 21 -7.67 -7.96 10.01
N ARG A 22 -7.00 -9.08 9.72
CA ARG A 22 -7.64 -10.37 9.47
C ARG A 22 -8.25 -11.00 10.73
N ILE A 23 -7.68 -10.76 11.89
CA ILE A 23 -8.28 -11.20 13.17
C ILE A 23 -9.57 -10.42 13.46
N ILE A 24 -9.57 -9.12 13.21
CA ILE A 24 -10.71 -8.25 13.42
C ILE A 24 -11.78 -8.46 12.33
N TYR A 25 -11.37 -8.39 11.08
CA TYR A 25 -12.22 -8.49 9.89
C TYR A 25 -12.09 -9.88 9.26
N ARG A 26 -12.90 -10.82 9.77
CA ARG A 26 -12.86 -12.23 9.38
C ARG A 26 -13.66 -12.50 8.11
N HIS A 27 -13.19 -13.48 7.35
CA HIS A 27 -13.98 -14.03 6.25
C HIS A 27 -15.08 -14.96 6.82
N PRO A 28 -16.31 -14.94 6.27
CA PRO A 28 -17.41 -15.80 6.74
C PRO A 28 -17.10 -17.32 6.70
N LYS A 29 -16.15 -17.72 5.88
CA LYS A 29 -15.73 -19.14 5.73
C LYS A 29 -14.54 -19.53 6.63
N ASP A 30 -14.04 -18.61 7.48
CA ASP A 30 -12.92 -18.91 8.37
C ASP A 30 -13.38 -19.86 9.47
N SER A 31 -12.79 -21.06 9.55
CA SER A 31 -13.13 -22.10 10.51
C SER A 31 -12.55 -21.89 11.91
N LEU A 32 -11.38 -21.23 12.00
CA LEU A 32 -10.68 -21.01 13.26
C LEU A 32 -11.37 -19.90 14.09
N THR A 33 -11.43 -20.07 15.40
CA THR A 33 -11.82 -18.97 16.29
C THR A 33 -10.75 -17.86 16.31
N ARG A 34 -11.08 -16.65 16.79
CA ARG A 34 -10.11 -15.54 16.90
C ARG A 34 -8.90 -15.93 17.75
N TRP A 35 -9.16 -16.61 18.87
CA TRP A 35 -8.12 -17.05 19.79
C TRP A 35 -7.20 -18.09 19.13
N GLN A 36 -7.77 -19.10 18.47
CA GLN A 36 -7.00 -20.12 17.77
C GLN A 36 -6.14 -19.50 16.64
N ALA A 37 -6.72 -18.58 15.86
CA ALA A 37 -5.99 -17.88 14.81
C ALA A 37 -4.83 -17.07 15.39
N SER A 38 -5.06 -16.31 16.47
CA SER A 38 -4.01 -15.54 17.14
C SER A 38 -2.90 -16.44 17.68
N LEU A 39 -3.26 -17.52 18.36
CA LEU A 39 -2.29 -18.47 18.92
C LEU A 39 -1.46 -19.13 17.82
N THR A 40 -2.11 -19.58 16.74
CA THR A 40 -1.41 -20.17 15.58
C THR A 40 -0.41 -19.21 14.97
N ILE A 41 -0.79 -17.94 14.80
CA ILE A 41 0.09 -16.93 14.23
C ILE A 41 1.27 -16.64 15.16
N ILE A 42 1.03 -16.48 16.47
CA ILE A 42 2.09 -16.25 17.45
C ILE A 42 3.08 -17.43 17.47
N CYS A 43 2.58 -18.67 17.55
CA CYS A 43 3.42 -19.86 17.52
C CYS A 43 4.24 -19.95 16.22
N SER A 44 3.61 -19.69 15.07
CA SER A 44 4.31 -19.70 13.78
C SER A 44 5.36 -18.60 13.69
N ALA A 45 5.07 -17.41 14.22
CA ALA A 45 6.04 -16.31 14.27
C ALA A 45 7.24 -16.63 15.17
N LEU A 46 7.00 -17.23 16.34
CA LEU A 46 8.07 -17.67 17.25
C LEU A 46 8.95 -18.75 16.62
N LEU A 47 8.36 -19.73 15.94
CA LEU A 47 9.10 -20.76 15.22
C LEU A 47 9.92 -20.16 14.07
N ALA A 48 9.34 -19.24 13.29
CA ALA A 48 10.05 -18.56 12.22
C ALA A 48 11.20 -17.70 12.75
N LEU A 49 10.97 -17.00 13.87
CA LEU A 49 12.02 -16.22 14.55
C LEU A 49 13.15 -17.13 15.03
N GLY A 50 12.83 -18.26 15.68
CA GLY A 50 13.82 -19.24 16.13
C GLY A 50 14.69 -19.77 14.98
N ASN A 51 14.07 -20.12 13.85
CA ASN A 51 14.79 -20.59 12.66
C ASN A 51 15.65 -19.50 12.01
N SER A 52 15.24 -18.23 12.11
CA SER A 52 15.98 -17.10 11.53
C SER A 52 16.97 -16.45 12.49
N MET A 53 16.98 -16.84 13.76
CA MET A 53 17.70 -16.17 14.85
C MET A 53 19.19 -16.00 14.55
N PHE A 54 19.83 -17.01 13.97
CA PHE A 54 21.26 -16.98 13.64
C PHE A 54 21.62 -15.82 12.70
N VAL A 55 20.81 -15.60 11.68
CA VAL A 55 21.05 -14.54 10.71
C VAL A 55 20.50 -13.19 11.20
N PHE A 56 19.37 -13.22 11.90
CA PHE A 56 18.73 -12.03 12.47
C PHE A 56 19.63 -11.36 13.53
N PHE A 57 20.29 -12.14 14.38
CA PHE A 57 21.20 -11.64 15.41
C PHE A 57 22.35 -10.82 14.81
N HIS A 58 23.01 -11.33 13.77
CA HIS A 58 24.06 -10.59 13.07
C HIS A 58 23.54 -9.31 12.42
N GLY A 59 22.33 -9.33 11.86
CA GLY A 59 21.67 -8.14 11.31
C GLY A 59 21.41 -7.07 12.37
N VAL A 60 20.90 -7.46 13.54
CA VAL A 60 20.65 -6.56 14.67
C VAL A 60 21.95 -5.98 15.21
N GLN A 61 22.97 -6.81 15.40
CA GLN A 61 24.28 -6.37 15.87
C GLN A 61 24.92 -5.37 14.90
N SER A 62 24.83 -5.63 13.59
CA SER A 62 25.30 -4.72 12.55
C SER A 62 24.54 -3.40 12.56
N PHE A 63 23.22 -3.44 12.80
CA PHE A 63 22.38 -2.25 12.91
C PHE A 63 22.72 -1.41 14.14
N LEU A 64 22.91 -2.05 15.31
CA LEU A 64 23.26 -1.38 16.57
C LEU A 64 24.66 -0.74 16.51
N ASN A 65 25.58 -1.35 15.78
CA ASN A 65 26.95 -0.85 15.58
C ASN A 65 27.04 0.21 14.46
N ASN A 66 25.94 0.52 13.81
CA ASN A 66 25.90 1.50 12.73
C ASN A 66 25.97 2.92 13.31
N ARG A 67 27.06 3.62 13.04
CA ARG A 67 27.31 5.00 13.51
C ARG A 67 26.58 6.07 12.66
N ARG A 68 25.41 5.79 12.14
CA ARG A 68 24.62 6.81 11.45
C ARG A 68 24.17 7.87 12.46
N GLN A 69 24.36 9.13 12.08
CA GLN A 69 23.81 10.23 12.87
C GLN A 69 22.28 10.09 12.94
N SER A 70 21.73 10.30 14.13
CA SER A 70 20.29 10.36 14.32
C SER A 70 19.72 11.54 13.51
N PHE A 71 18.57 11.33 12.90
CA PHE A 71 17.85 12.40 12.20
C PHE A 71 17.36 13.42 13.23
N THR A 72 17.84 14.66 13.10
CA THR A 72 17.48 15.79 13.98
C THR A 72 16.52 16.77 13.34
N GLY A 73 16.11 16.52 12.08
CA GLY A 73 15.19 17.38 11.35
C GLY A 73 13.76 17.30 11.90
N GLN A 74 13.02 18.39 11.74
CA GLN A 74 11.58 18.40 12.02
C GLN A 74 10.85 17.67 10.89
N VAL A 75 9.87 16.83 11.25
CA VAL A 75 9.01 16.13 10.30
C VAL A 75 7.64 16.78 10.29
N ASN A 76 7.22 17.25 9.14
CA ASN A 76 5.88 17.80 8.97
C ASN A 76 4.83 16.70 9.16
N TRP A 77 3.68 17.03 9.74
CA TRP A 77 2.58 16.08 9.93
C TRP A 77 1.95 15.67 8.62
N ILE A 78 1.82 16.60 7.68
CA ILE A 78 1.22 16.37 6.37
C ILE A 78 2.20 16.88 5.32
N GLU A 79 2.39 16.11 4.28
CA GLU A 79 3.23 16.49 3.16
C GLU A 79 2.54 17.57 2.32
N HIS A 80 3.27 18.65 2.02
CA HIS A 80 2.76 19.66 1.10
C HIS A 80 2.64 19.04 -0.30
N LEU A 81 1.47 19.18 -0.90
CA LEU A 81 1.20 18.75 -2.26
C LEU A 81 1.93 19.70 -3.23
N ASN A 82 3.16 19.39 -3.54
CA ASN A 82 3.98 20.09 -4.53
C ASN A 82 4.36 19.15 -5.69
N LYS A 83 5.13 19.66 -6.66
CA LYS A 83 5.59 18.89 -7.81
C LYS A 83 6.30 17.59 -7.44
N ASP A 84 7.05 17.63 -6.35
CA ASP A 84 7.98 16.57 -5.96
C ASP A 84 7.30 15.48 -5.13
N THR A 85 6.06 15.69 -4.71
CA THR A 85 5.34 14.83 -3.77
C THR A 85 4.05 14.22 -4.31
N ASN A 86 3.81 14.36 -5.61
CA ASN A 86 2.61 13.84 -6.25
C ASN A 86 2.69 12.32 -6.39
N ILE A 87 1.79 11.60 -5.72
CA ILE A 87 1.71 10.13 -5.77
C ILE A 87 1.37 9.56 -7.16
N PHE A 88 0.83 10.37 -8.06
CA PHE A 88 0.51 9.96 -9.43
C PHE A 88 1.70 10.13 -10.39
N PHE A 89 2.62 11.03 -10.08
CA PHE A 89 3.69 11.46 -10.99
C PHE A 89 5.08 11.48 -10.32
N ASP A 90 5.23 10.79 -9.19
CA ASP A 90 6.52 10.67 -8.52
C ASP A 90 7.52 9.90 -9.41
N ASN A 91 8.69 10.47 -9.65
CA ASN A 91 9.76 9.86 -10.42
C ASN A 91 10.28 8.54 -9.80
N TYR A 92 10.08 8.37 -8.50
CA TYR A 92 10.50 7.16 -7.79
C TYR A 92 9.47 6.03 -7.83
N LEU A 93 8.19 6.35 -8.01
CA LEU A 93 7.11 5.39 -7.80
C LEU A 93 5.91 5.72 -8.67
N ILE A 94 5.67 4.89 -9.65
CA ILE A 94 4.36 4.82 -10.32
C ILE A 94 3.40 4.14 -9.35
N VAL A 95 2.69 4.94 -8.58
CA VAL A 95 2.12 4.39 -7.37
C VAL A 95 0.66 4.07 -7.52
N VAL A 96 -0.10 4.97 -8.08
CA VAL A 96 -1.54 4.78 -8.26
C VAL A 96 -1.88 4.96 -9.73
N ILE A 97 -2.02 3.84 -10.41
CA ILE A 97 -2.44 3.85 -11.81
C ILE A 97 -3.96 4.10 -11.91
N PHE A 98 -4.37 4.60 -13.05
CA PHE A 98 -5.76 4.90 -13.41
C PHE A 98 -6.75 3.78 -13.00
N LEU A 99 -6.42 2.52 -13.34
CA LEU A 99 -7.27 1.37 -13.01
C LEU A 99 -7.47 1.16 -11.50
N SER A 100 -6.50 1.54 -10.68
CA SER A 100 -6.64 1.45 -9.22
C SER A 100 -7.68 2.42 -8.70
N ILE A 101 -7.69 3.66 -9.22
CA ILE A 101 -8.68 4.67 -8.86
C ILE A 101 -10.07 4.23 -9.33
N GLN A 102 -10.17 3.75 -10.56
CA GLN A 102 -11.43 3.23 -11.09
C GLN A 102 -11.94 2.05 -10.26
N ALA A 103 -11.07 1.14 -9.87
CA ALA A 103 -11.41 0.04 -8.99
C ALA A 103 -11.90 0.54 -7.63
N LEU A 104 -11.20 1.48 -6.98
CA LEU A 104 -11.65 2.10 -5.71
C LEU A 104 -13.04 2.73 -5.84
N LEU A 105 -13.33 3.41 -6.93
CA LEU A 105 -14.61 4.06 -7.17
C LEU A 105 -15.74 3.07 -7.46
N THR A 106 -15.44 1.81 -7.79
CA THR A 106 -16.45 0.80 -8.12
C THR A 106 -17.03 0.17 -6.83
N ILE A 107 -17.77 0.98 -6.07
CA ILE A 107 -18.34 0.62 -4.75
C ILE A 107 -19.22 -0.64 -4.81
N LYS A 108 -19.86 -0.93 -5.94
CA LYS A 108 -20.70 -2.14 -6.10
C LYS A 108 -19.94 -3.46 -5.86
N LEU A 109 -18.63 -3.48 -6.05
CA LEU A 109 -17.79 -4.66 -5.83
C LEU A 109 -17.38 -4.84 -4.37
N TYR A 110 -17.62 -3.86 -3.49
CA TYR A 110 -17.33 -3.95 -2.05
C TYR A 110 -18.17 -5.01 -1.33
N LYS A 111 -19.20 -5.57 -1.97
CA LYS A 111 -19.92 -6.76 -1.48
C LYS A 111 -19.02 -7.99 -1.38
N HIS A 112 -17.95 -8.07 -2.17
CA HIS A 112 -16.97 -9.15 -2.13
C HIS A 112 -15.93 -8.87 -1.05
N PHE A 113 -15.77 -9.82 -0.12
CA PHE A 113 -14.91 -9.66 1.05
C PHE A 113 -13.49 -9.18 0.71
N TYR A 114 -12.78 -9.91 -0.16
CA TYR A 114 -11.40 -9.56 -0.52
C TYR A 114 -11.31 -8.26 -1.32
N TYR A 115 -12.30 -7.96 -2.14
CA TYR A 115 -12.33 -6.69 -2.85
C TYR A 115 -12.43 -5.52 -1.87
N LYS A 116 -13.35 -5.59 -0.92
CA LYS A 116 -13.52 -4.60 0.13
C LYS A 116 -12.25 -4.47 0.98
N LEU A 117 -11.65 -5.62 1.36
CA LEU A 117 -10.42 -5.64 2.16
C LEU A 117 -9.29 -4.89 1.45
N PHE A 118 -8.98 -5.24 0.20
CA PHE A 118 -7.88 -4.61 -0.54
C PHE A 118 -8.18 -3.19 -0.99
N ALA A 119 -9.44 -2.84 -1.23
CA ALA A 119 -9.83 -1.45 -1.47
C ALA A 119 -9.59 -0.57 -0.23
N LEU A 120 -9.95 -1.05 0.96
CA LEU A 120 -9.69 -0.33 2.22
C LEU A 120 -8.19 -0.26 2.54
N LEU A 121 -7.43 -1.33 2.30
CA LEU A 121 -5.97 -1.33 2.46
C LEU A 121 -5.30 -0.34 1.50
N LEU A 122 -5.73 -0.32 0.24
CA LEU A 122 -5.21 0.65 -0.73
C LEU A 122 -5.54 2.08 -0.32
N LEU A 123 -6.77 2.34 0.09
CA LEU A 123 -7.18 3.67 0.55
C LEU A 123 -6.36 4.11 1.78
N ALA A 124 -6.18 3.21 2.76
CA ALA A 124 -5.36 3.49 3.94
C ALA A 124 -3.90 3.78 3.56
N THR A 125 -3.31 2.99 2.66
CA THR A 125 -1.93 3.23 2.22
C THR A 125 -1.78 4.50 1.38
N ILE A 126 -2.80 4.90 0.62
CA ILE A 126 -2.82 6.21 -0.05
C ILE A 126 -2.82 7.34 0.99
N ILE A 127 -3.66 7.25 2.02
CA ILE A 127 -3.70 8.26 3.10
C ILE A 127 -2.34 8.30 3.81
N PHE A 128 -1.76 7.16 4.12
CA PHE A 128 -0.45 7.08 4.78
C PHE A 128 0.68 7.68 3.93
N ALA A 129 0.58 7.62 2.60
CA ALA A 129 1.56 8.23 1.71
C ALA A 129 1.63 9.76 1.78
N PHE A 130 0.60 10.40 2.34
CA PHE A 130 0.59 11.84 2.61
C PHE A 130 1.08 12.22 4.02
N LEU A 131 1.49 11.24 4.82
CA LEU A 131 1.93 11.44 6.19
C LEU A 131 3.43 11.16 6.33
N PRO A 132 4.31 12.17 6.32
CA PRO A 132 5.76 11.98 6.46
C PRO A 132 6.17 11.25 7.74
N PHE A 133 5.35 11.31 8.79
CA PHE A 133 5.54 10.50 9.99
C PHE A 133 5.49 9.00 9.70
N VAL A 134 4.62 8.58 8.79
CA VAL A 134 4.55 7.16 8.36
C VAL A 134 5.81 6.76 7.58
N ASP A 135 6.32 7.65 6.72
CA ASP A 135 7.60 7.45 6.04
C ASP A 135 8.75 7.28 7.03
N GLN A 136 8.74 8.08 8.10
CA GLN A 136 9.71 7.98 9.19
C GLN A 136 9.56 6.67 9.97
N LEU A 137 8.32 6.28 10.31
CA LEU A 137 8.03 5.02 10.99
C LEU A 137 8.55 3.82 10.20
N PHE A 138 8.26 3.78 8.90
CA PHE A 138 8.75 2.71 8.03
C PHE A 138 10.26 2.73 7.83
N ASN A 139 10.92 3.87 8.04
CA ASN A 139 12.39 3.97 7.97
C ASN A 139 13.07 3.85 9.35
N GLY A 140 12.43 3.20 10.33
CA GLY A 140 12.98 2.97 11.67
C GLY A 140 13.20 4.26 12.44
N PHE A 141 12.28 5.23 12.36
CA PHE A 141 12.34 6.55 12.98
C PHE A 141 13.55 7.41 12.58
N SER A 142 14.20 7.09 11.47
CA SER A 142 15.21 7.94 10.85
C SER A 142 14.57 8.93 9.86
N ALA A 143 15.34 9.56 8.98
CA ALA A 143 14.80 10.49 7.99
C ALA A 143 13.62 9.87 7.20
N PRO A 144 12.53 10.61 6.95
CA PRO A 144 11.40 10.11 6.19
C PRO A 144 11.84 9.72 4.79
N GLN A 145 11.48 8.49 4.37
CA GLN A 145 11.81 7.96 3.05
C GLN A 145 10.65 7.12 2.51
N LYS A 146 10.30 7.33 1.26
CA LYS A 146 9.16 6.69 0.59
C LYS A 146 9.42 5.25 0.11
N ARG A 147 10.42 4.57 0.66
CA ARG A 147 10.81 3.20 0.24
C ARG A 147 9.72 2.15 0.43
N TRP A 148 8.81 2.36 1.37
CA TRP A 148 7.69 1.46 1.66
C TRP A 148 6.54 1.55 0.64
N HIS A 149 6.56 2.53 -0.27
CA HIS A 149 5.48 2.74 -1.24
C HIS A 149 5.27 1.58 -2.22
N PHE A 150 6.21 0.61 -2.31
CA PHE A 150 5.95 -0.63 -3.04
C PHE A 150 4.72 -1.39 -2.50
N ILE A 151 4.33 -1.16 -1.24
CA ILE A 151 3.10 -1.73 -0.63
C ILE A 151 1.86 -1.16 -1.32
N LEU A 152 1.87 0.12 -1.66
CA LEU A 152 0.84 0.77 -2.45
C LEU A 152 0.68 0.07 -3.81
N ALA A 153 1.81 -0.14 -4.52
CA ALA A 153 1.82 -0.84 -5.79
C ALA A 153 1.28 -2.28 -5.65
N PHE A 154 1.65 -2.97 -4.57
CA PHE A 154 1.17 -4.31 -4.27
C PHE A 154 -0.35 -4.35 -4.03
N ASN A 155 -0.88 -3.49 -3.15
CA ASN A 155 -2.32 -3.39 -2.88
C ASN A 155 -3.11 -2.99 -4.14
N SER A 156 -2.54 -2.08 -4.93
CA SER A 156 -3.07 -1.64 -6.21
C SER A 156 -3.21 -2.80 -7.19
N SER A 157 -2.14 -3.58 -7.35
CA SER A 157 -2.11 -4.73 -8.26
C SER A 157 -3.13 -5.80 -7.88
N ILE A 158 -3.28 -6.09 -6.59
CA ILE A 158 -4.27 -7.06 -6.12
C ILE A 158 -5.69 -6.53 -6.38
N LEU A 159 -5.96 -5.25 -6.08
CA LEU A 159 -7.27 -4.66 -6.30
C LEU A 159 -7.65 -4.67 -7.79
N ILE A 160 -6.70 -4.37 -8.68
CA ILE A 160 -6.90 -4.44 -10.13
C ILE A 160 -7.19 -5.88 -10.56
N GLY A 161 -6.43 -6.86 -10.07
CA GLY A 161 -6.69 -8.26 -10.36
C GLY A 161 -8.09 -8.70 -9.94
N LEU A 162 -8.56 -8.24 -8.77
CA LEU A 162 -9.93 -8.49 -8.30
C LEU A 162 -10.96 -7.72 -9.14
N PHE A 163 -10.67 -6.51 -9.57
CA PHE A 163 -11.52 -5.73 -10.47
C PHE A 163 -11.73 -6.46 -11.81
N VAL A 164 -10.65 -6.93 -12.42
CA VAL A 164 -10.71 -7.73 -13.65
C VAL A 164 -11.49 -9.03 -13.43
N LYS A 165 -11.25 -9.74 -12.32
CA LYS A 165 -11.99 -10.97 -11.96
C LYS A 165 -13.50 -10.75 -11.93
N TYR A 166 -13.94 -9.63 -11.38
CA TYR A 166 -15.37 -9.31 -11.23
C TYR A 166 -15.92 -8.40 -12.32
N PHE A 167 -15.13 -8.12 -13.36
CA PHE A 167 -15.49 -7.19 -14.43
C PHE A 167 -16.87 -7.45 -15.03
N LYS A 168 -17.17 -8.71 -15.35
CA LYS A 168 -18.47 -9.12 -15.94
C LYS A 168 -19.69 -8.81 -15.07
N THR A 169 -19.50 -8.52 -13.78
CA THR A 169 -20.59 -8.18 -12.86
C THR A 169 -20.87 -6.67 -12.79
N ILE A 170 -20.04 -5.88 -13.46
CA ILE A 170 -20.15 -4.42 -13.47
C ILE A 170 -21.11 -4.00 -14.59
N ARG A 171 -22.08 -3.15 -14.27
CA ARG A 171 -22.97 -2.57 -15.28
C ARG A 171 -22.21 -1.58 -16.16
N PRO A 172 -22.41 -1.56 -17.49
CA PRO A 172 -21.70 -0.64 -18.39
C PRO A 172 -21.76 0.82 -17.94
N LYS A 173 -22.94 1.29 -17.53
CA LYS A 173 -23.09 2.66 -16.99
C LYS A 173 -22.17 2.93 -15.80
N THR A 174 -22.06 1.99 -14.85
CA THR A 174 -21.18 2.14 -13.68
C THR A 174 -19.71 2.20 -14.10
N TYR A 175 -19.33 1.36 -15.06
CA TYR A 175 -17.97 1.36 -15.61
C TYR A 175 -17.63 2.71 -16.24
N ILE A 176 -18.49 3.23 -17.11
CA ILE A 176 -18.26 4.53 -17.76
C ILE A 176 -18.15 5.67 -16.73
N TYR A 177 -19.06 5.73 -15.75
CA TYR A 177 -19.00 6.78 -14.72
C TYR A 177 -17.73 6.71 -13.87
N THR A 178 -17.34 5.51 -13.40
CA THR A 178 -16.13 5.36 -12.59
C THR A 178 -14.87 5.65 -13.41
N ASN A 179 -14.88 5.33 -14.70
CA ASN A 179 -13.81 5.63 -15.63
C ASN A 179 -13.66 7.16 -15.80
N LEU A 180 -14.76 7.86 -16.12
CA LEU A 180 -14.75 9.32 -16.29
C LEU A 180 -14.29 10.05 -15.01
N ILE A 181 -14.75 9.61 -13.83
CA ILE A 181 -14.31 10.22 -12.57
C ILE A 181 -12.81 9.96 -12.35
N ALA A 182 -12.32 8.74 -12.57
CA ALA A 182 -10.92 8.43 -12.42
C ALA A 182 -10.03 9.26 -13.36
N GLN A 183 -10.47 9.46 -14.61
CA GLN A 183 -9.80 10.35 -15.56
C GLN A 183 -9.76 11.78 -15.07
N SER A 184 -10.91 12.29 -14.61
CA SER A 184 -11.00 13.67 -14.09
C SER A 184 -10.05 13.89 -12.93
N VAL A 185 -9.93 12.94 -12.00
CA VAL A 185 -9.00 13.02 -10.86
C VAL A 185 -7.56 13.12 -11.35
N ILE A 186 -7.16 12.26 -12.27
CA ILE A 186 -5.79 12.27 -12.81
C ILE A 186 -5.53 13.55 -13.60
N TYR A 187 -6.49 13.98 -14.42
CA TYR A 187 -6.37 15.19 -15.24
C TYR A 187 -6.22 16.44 -14.37
N ILE A 188 -7.09 16.60 -13.36
CA ILE A 188 -7.01 17.72 -12.40
C ILE A 188 -5.66 17.68 -11.67
N SER A 189 -5.22 16.50 -11.24
CA SER A 189 -3.91 16.33 -10.61
C SER A 189 -2.78 16.77 -11.53
N SER A 190 -2.81 16.38 -12.82
CA SER A 190 -1.77 16.76 -13.78
C SER A 190 -1.67 18.26 -14.01
N ILE A 191 -2.81 18.96 -14.08
CA ILE A 191 -2.85 20.43 -14.20
C ILE A 191 -2.27 21.11 -12.95
N SER A 192 -2.71 20.65 -11.78
CA SER A 192 -2.27 21.24 -10.49
C SER A 192 -0.77 21.14 -10.29
N TYR A 193 -0.13 20.10 -10.84
CA TYR A 193 1.31 19.87 -10.71
C TYR A 193 2.13 20.28 -11.94
N ASN A 194 1.50 20.88 -12.94
CA ASN A 194 2.19 21.31 -14.17
C ASN A 194 2.92 20.15 -14.89
N THR A 195 2.47 18.91 -14.69
CA THR A 195 3.03 17.70 -15.27
C THR A 195 2.07 17.15 -16.32
N PHE A 196 1.82 17.92 -17.36
CA PHE A 196 0.98 17.47 -18.46
C PHE A 196 1.70 16.36 -19.24
N LEU A 197 1.18 15.15 -19.13
CA LEU A 197 1.64 13.99 -19.89
C LEU A 197 0.64 13.71 -21.01
N PRO A 198 1.00 13.99 -22.29
CA PRO A 198 0.06 13.85 -23.41
C PRO A 198 -0.53 12.45 -23.55
N TRP A 199 0.21 11.40 -23.16
CA TRP A 199 -0.27 10.02 -23.21
C TRP A 199 -1.38 9.70 -22.21
N LEU A 200 -1.55 10.50 -21.15
CA LEU A 200 -2.67 10.33 -20.20
C LEU A 200 -4.02 10.53 -20.88
N SER A 201 -4.10 11.32 -21.94
CA SER A 201 -5.33 11.49 -22.73
C SER A 201 -5.71 10.24 -23.54
N LEU A 202 -4.74 9.34 -23.79
CA LEU A 202 -4.97 8.10 -24.54
C LEU A 202 -5.47 6.96 -23.64
N VAL A 203 -5.19 7.00 -22.35
CA VAL A 203 -5.58 5.94 -21.40
C VAL A 203 -7.11 5.68 -21.43
N PRO A 204 -7.98 6.70 -21.50
CA PRO A 204 -9.41 6.49 -21.60
C PRO A 204 -9.87 5.79 -22.88
N VAL A 205 -9.22 6.10 -23.99
CA VAL A 205 -9.58 5.54 -25.30
C VAL A 205 -9.26 4.06 -25.39
N VAL A 206 -8.19 3.62 -24.70
CA VAL A 206 -7.75 2.21 -24.68
C VAL A 206 -8.49 1.40 -23.64
N SER A 207 -9.09 2.03 -22.61
CA SER A 207 -9.76 1.36 -21.49
C SER A 207 -11.27 1.17 -21.67
N VAL A 208 -11.85 1.64 -22.78
CA VAL A 208 -13.26 1.46 -23.18
C VAL A 208 -13.36 0.34 -24.20
#